data_3e8eed00141de2420abc338715eceea5
#
_entry.id   3e8eed00141de2420abc338715eceea5
#
_cell.length_a   1.000
_cell.length_b   1.000
_cell.length_c   1.000
_cell.angle_alpha   90.00
_cell.angle_beta   90.00
_cell.angle_gamma   90.00
#
_symmetry.space_group_name_H-M   'P 1'
#
loop_
_entity.id
_entity.type
_entity.pdbx_description
1 polymer ?
#
loop_
_entity_poly.entity_id
_entity_poly.type
_entity_poly.pdbx_seq_one_letter_code
_entity_poly.pdbx_strand_id
1 'polypeptide(L)'
;MKSKLYDLCDTRSKTQIAQDMKLLYGPEENLRPRNIALLMFSDKINEFFPYARIEFVDIPEPTGRHMTEKTFTGPIQNQLRNALLYIENNVLEEKITKIDGEAITLRSYNYPIDAIKELLANAVYNRSYKCTAEKAHAPWPWDERR
;
A
#
# COMPACT_ATOMS: atom_id res chain seq x y z
N MET A 1 -0.34 -4.10 -23.75
CA MET A 1 -0.11 -2.68 -24.06
C MET A 1 1.00 -2.18 -23.16
N LYS A 2 2.22 -1.99 -23.68
CA LYS A 2 3.34 -1.44 -22.89
C LYS A 2 3.02 0.03 -22.56
N SER A 3 3.21 0.42 -21.30
CA SER A 3 2.98 1.80 -20.89
C SER A 3 3.99 2.72 -21.56
N LYS A 4 3.58 3.93 -21.97
CA LYS A 4 4.49 4.97 -22.50
C LYS A 4 5.65 5.29 -21.54
N LEU A 5 5.50 5.02 -20.25
CA LEU A 5 6.54 5.12 -19.21
C LEU A 5 7.66 4.10 -19.43
N TYR A 6 7.36 2.92 -19.95
CA TYR A 6 8.37 1.87 -20.19
C TYR A 6 9.37 2.30 -21.26
N ASP A 7 8.88 2.93 -22.33
CA ASP A 7 9.73 3.41 -23.43
C ASP A 7 10.61 4.62 -23.02
N LEU A 8 10.20 5.37 -21.99
CA LEU A 8 10.96 6.50 -21.43
C LEU A 8 12.11 6.05 -20.52
N CYS A 9 12.05 4.84 -19.95
CA CYS A 9 13.06 4.33 -19.04
C CYS A 9 14.39 3.96 -19.74
N ASP A 10 14.35 3.68 -21.04
CA ASP A 10 15.53 3.28 -21.81
C ASP A 10 16.44 4.46 -22.22
N THR A 11 15.90 5.70 -22.23
CA THR A 11 16.62 6.87 -22.77
C THR A 11 16.87 7.98 -21.75
N ARG A 12 16.17 7.97 -20.59
CA ARG A 12 16.25 9.03 -19.58
C ARG A 12 16.81 8.54 -18.25
N SER A 13 17.50 9.43 -17.53
CA SER A 13 17.94 9.12 -16.17
C SER A 13 16.74 8.96 -15.23
N LYS A 14 16.89 8.16 -14.17
CA LYS A 14 15.85 7.98 -13.13
C LYS A 14 15.43 9.31 -12.51
N THR A 15 16.39 10.25 -12.35
CA THR A 15 16.12 11.59 -11.81
C THR A 15 15.23 12.40 -12.74
N GLN A 16 15.49 12.38 -14.05
CA GLN A 16 14.65 13.07 -15.03
C GLN A 16 13.22 12.52 -15.05
N ILE A 17 13.07 11.19 -15.01
CA ILE A 17 11.75 10.57 -14.94
C ILE A 17 11.01 11.01 -13.67
N ALA A 18 11.69 11.02 -12.53
CA ALA A 18 11.09 11.45 -11.27
C ALA A 18 10.72 12.94 -11.26
N GLN A 19 11.48 13.81 -11.93
CA GLN A 19 11.14 15.22 -12.13
C GLN A 19 9.91 15.38 -13.06
N ASP A 20 9.88 14.69 -14.18
CA ASP A 20 8.76 14.71 -15.12
C ASP A 20 7.45 14.23 -14.46
N MET A 21 7.54 13.25 -13.59
CA MET A 21 6.44 12.77 -12.76
C MET A 21 6.09 13.72 -11.58
N LYS A 22 6.82 14.82 -11.43
CA LYS A 22 6.67 15.77 -10.30
C LYS A 22 6.82 15.11 -8.92
N LEU A 23 7.62 14.07 -8.84
CA LEU A 23 7.94 13.37 -7.59
C LEU A 23 9.04 14.09 -6.80
N LEU A 24 9.82 14.94 -7.47
CA LEU A 24 10.87 15.75 -6.89
C LEU A 24 10.48 17.23 -6.91
N TYR A 25 11.07 17.99 -5.98
CA TYR A 25 10.94 19.45 -5.92
C TYR A 25 12.26 20.06 -5.44
N GLY A 26 12.44 21.35 -5.71
CA GLY A 26 13.63 22.11 -5.36
C GLY A 26 14.49 22.46 -6.59
N PRO A 27 15.53 23.28 -6.40
CA PRO A 27 16.50 23.59 -7.45
C PRO A 27 17.30 22.31 -7.82
N GLU A 28 17.86 22.30 -9.02
CA GLU A 28 18.61 21.12 -9.52
C GLU A 28 19.78 20.71 -8.60
N GLU A 29 20.35 21.67 -7.88
CA GLU A 29 21.45 21.44 -6.93
C GLU A 29 20.98 20.81 -5.61
N ASN A 30 19.66 20.90 -5.30
CA ASN A 30 19.09 20.37 -4.06
C ASN A 30 17.67 19.83 -4.31
N LEU A 31 17.60 18.79 -5.11
CA LEU A 31 16.33 18.08 -5.37
C LEU A 31 15.93 17.24 -4.18
N ARG A 32 14.67 17.39 -3.76
CA ARG A 32 14.09 16.66 -2.64
C ARG A 32 12.85 15.88 -3.08
N PRO A 33 12.65 14.65 -2.61
CA PRO A 33 11.45 13.90 -2.90
C PRO A 33 10.23 14.53 -2.21
N ARG A 34 9.12 14.52 -2.90
CA ARG A 34 7.81 14.82 -2.30
C ARG A 34 7.33 13.64 -1.45
N ASN A 35 6.45 13.91 -0.51
CA ASN A 35 5.86 12.87 0.35
C ASN A 35 5.28 11.70 -0.46
N ILE A 36 4.64 11.99 -1.59
CA ILE A 36 4.11 10.95 -2.47
C ILE A 36 5.20 10.03 -3.02
N ALA A 37 6.38 10.56 -3.36
CA ALA A 37 7.49 9.75 -3.83
C ALA A 37 7.98 8.79 -2.73
N LEU A 38 8.08 9.27 -1.51
CA LEU A 38 8.46 8.44 -0.35
C LEU A 38 7.41 7.36 -0.07
N LEU A 39 6.12 7.74 -0.08
CA LEU A 39 5.00 6.82 0.15
C LEU A 39 4.93 5.70 -0.89
N MET A 40 5.25 6.00 -2.16
CA MET A 40 5.11 5.05 -3.26
C MET A 40 6.36 4.21 -3.53
N PHE A 41 7.56 4.70 -3.18
CA PHE A 41 8.81 4.08 -3.63
C PHE A 41 9.79 3.76 -2.50
N SER A 42 9.56 4.21 -1.26
CA SER A 42 10.48 3.91 -0.16
C SER A 42 10.12 2.59 0.52
N ASP A 43 11.08 1.68 0.61
CA ASP A 43 10.94 0.46 1.42
C ASP A 43 10.96 0.76 2.92
N LYS A 44 11.57 1.89 3.31
CA LYS A 44 11.68 2.36 4.69
C LYS A 44 10.69 3.47 5.01
N ILE A 45 9.46 3.31 4.54
CA ILE A 45 8.41 4.32 4.70
C ILE A 45 8.20 4.75 6.17
N ASN A 46 8.37 3.82 7.11
CA ASN A 46 8.17 4.05 8.53
C ASN A 46 9.19 5.03 9.14
N GLU A 47 10.34 5.24 8.50
CA GLU A 47 11.31 6.24 8.94
C GLU A 47 10.80 7.67 8.73
N PHE A 48 9.98 7.88 7.69
CA PHE A 48 9.41 9.17 7.33
C PHE A 48 7.99 9.34 7.87
N PHE A 49 7.21 8.27 7.82
CA PHE A 49 5.80 8.22 8.21
C PHE A 49 5.57 7.04 9.15
N PRO A 50 5.81 7.18 10.45
CA PRO A 50 5.77 6.06 11.41
C PRO A 50 4.45 5.29 11.42
N TYR A 51 3.36 5.95 11.05
CA TYR A 51 2.03 5.35 11.03
C TYR A 51 1.57 4.89 9.64
N ALA A 52 2.40 5.04 8.59
CA ALA A 52 2.06 4.63 7.23
C ALA A 52 2.19 3.12 7.04
N ARG A 53 1.40 2.36 7.79
CA ARG A 53 1.30 0.90 7.72
C ARG A 53 -0.15 0.47 7.77
N ILE A 54 -0.47 -0.67 7.17
CA ILE A 54 -1.78 -1.30 7.30
C ILE A 54 -1.65 -2.38 8.38
N GLU A 55 -2.54 -2.32 9.35
CA GLU A 55 -2.67 -3.32 10.41
C GLU A 55 -3.99 -4.06 10.21
N PHE A 56 -3.91 -5.36 10.06
CA PHE A 56 -5.05 -6.26 10.06
C PHE A 56 -5.14 -6.89 11.43
N VAL A 57 -6.32 -6.82 12.01
CA VAL A 57 -6.62 -7.44 13.30
C VAL A 57 -7.87 -8.28 13.14
N ASP A 58 -7.75 -9.56 13.42
CA ASP A 58 -8.87 -10.50 13.48
C ASP A 58 -9.18 -10.84 14.93
N ILE A 59 -10.42 -10.62 15.33
CA ILE A 59 -10.92 -10.87 16.68
C ILE A 59 -12.08 -11.85 16.58
N PRO A 60 -11.82 -13.17 16.52
CA PRO A 60 -12.87 -14.17 16.31
C PRO A 60 -13.85 -14.25 17.49
N GLU A 61 -13.43 -13.87 18.68
CA GLU A 61 -14.25 -13.89 19.88
C GLU A 61 -14.34 -12.51 20.56
N PRO A 62 -15.53 -12.13 21.10
CA PRO A 62 -15.68 -10.86 21.82
C PRO A 62 -14.76 -10.69 23.02
N THR A 63 -14.24 -11.80 23.56
CA THR A 63 -13.29 -11.81 24.69
C THR A 63 -11.87 -11.42 24.28
N GLY A 64 -11.59 -11.27 22.98
CA GLY A 64 -10.25 -11.03 22.44
C GLY A 64 -9.32 -12.24 22.49
N ARG A 65 -9.81 -13.43 22.86
CA ARG A 65 -9.02 -14.66 22.76
C ARG A 65 -8.79 -15.02 21.30
N HIS A 66 -7.62 -15.57 21.02
CA HIS A 66 -7.20 -15.98 19.66
C HIS A 66 -7.12 -14.82 18.65
N MET A 67 -6.89 -13.59 19.14
CA MET A 67 -6.64 -12.43 18.29
C MET A 67 -5.42 -12.68 17.40
N THR A 68 -5.55 -12.41 16.11
CA THR A 68 -4.46 -12.47 15.14
C THR A 68 -4.18 -11.08 14.60
N GLU A 69 -2.91 -10.67 14.65
CA GLU A 69 -2.46 -9.39 14.13
C GLU A 69 -1.48 -9.59 12.97
N LYS A 70 -1.64 -8.81 11.92
CA LYS A 70 -0.73 -8.78 10.78
C LYS A 70 -0.47 -7.36 10.34
N THR A 71 0.81 -6.97 10.29
CA THR A 71 1.24 -5.65 9.85
C THR A 71 1.85 -5.72 8.46
N PHE A 72 1.44 -4.79 7.58
CA PHE A 72 1.98 -4.63 6.23
C PHE A 72 2.70 -3.29 6.15
N THR A 73 3.97 -3.33 5.74
CA THR A 73 4.88 -2.18 5.64
C THR A 73 5.48 -2.06 4.24
N GLY A 74 6.30 -1.03 3.99
CA GLY A 74 6.88 -0.75 2.68
C GLY A 74 5.99 0.16 1.83
N PRO A 75 6.25 0.30 0.52
CA PRO A 75 5.49 1.13 -0.39
C PRO A 75 3.98 0.86 -0.33
N ILE A 76 3.16 1.92 -0.34
CA ILE A 76 1.70 1.81 -0.09
C ILE A 76 1.02 0.81 -1.02
N GLN A 77 1.37 0.80 -2.31
CA GLN A 77 0.81 -0.16 -3.26
C GLN A 77 1.12 -1.61 -2.90
N ASN A 78 2.29 -1.86 -2.30
CA ASN A 78 2.67 -3.20 -1.84
C ASN A 78 1.92 -3.56 -0.56
N GLN A 79 1.73 -2.61 0.35
CA GLN A 79 0.91 -2.83 1.55
C GLN A 79 -0.52 -3.23 1.18
N LEU A 80 -1.17 -2.47 0.27
CA LEU A 80 -2.51 -2.77 -0.21
C LEU A 80 -2.60 -4.16 -0.86
N ARG A 81 -1.67 -4.46 -1.77
CA ARG A 81 -1.64 -5.77 -2.44
C ARG A 81 -1.48 -6.92 -1.43
N ASN A 82 -0.52 -6.78 -0.51
CA ASN A 82 -0.23 -7.82 0.46
C ASN A 82 -1.37 -8.00 1.47
N ALA A 83 -2.02 -6.91 1.89
CA ALA A 83 -3.19 -6.97 2.75
C ALA A 83 -4.37 -7.67 2.06
N LEU A 84 -4.65 -7.34 0.80
CA LEU A 84 -5.69 -8.01 0.02
C LEU A 84 -5.40 -9.50 -0.16
N LEU A 85 -4.18 -9.86 -0.56
CA LEU A 85 -3.77 -11.26 -0.70
C LEU A 85 -3.90 -12.02 0.62
N TYR A 86 -3.54 -11.38 1.74
CA TYR A 86 -3.70 -12.00 3.05
C TYR A 86 -5.16 -12.27 3.38
N ILE A 87 -6.04 -11.30 3.14
CA ILE A 87 -7.48 -11.44 3.37
C ILE A 87 -8.08 -12.51 2.45
N GLU A 88 -7.71 -12.51 1.17
CA GLU A 88 -8.17 -13.53 0.21
C GLU A 88 -7.79 -14.95 0.63
N ASN A 89 -6.59 -15.14 1.18
CA ASN A 89 -6.07 -16.46 1.51
C ASN A 89 -6.43 -16.94 2.92
N ASN A 90 -6.75 -16.04 3.85
CA ASN A 90 -6.88 -16.41 5.27
C ASN A 90 -8.22 -16.05 5.89
N VAL A 91 -8.99 -15.17 5.25
CA VAL A 91 -10.25 -14.65 5.81
C VAL A 91 -11.45 -14.99 4.94
N LEU A 92 -11.26 -14.98 3.61
CA LEU A 92 -12.35 -15.30 2.69
C LEU A 92 -12.57 -16.81 2.64
N GLU A 93 -13.79 -17.21 2.98
CA GLU A 93 -14.27 -18.58 2.90
C GLU A 93 -15.36 -18.69 1.83
N GLU A 94 -15.16 -19.62 0.88
CA GLU A 94 -16.17 -19.95 -0.12
C GLU A 94 -17.19 -20.90 0.51
N LYS A 95 -18.46 -20.48 0.51
CA LYS A 95 -19.59 -21.32 0.92
C LYS A 95 -20.30 -21.85 -0.31
N ILE A 96 -20.31 -23.17 -0.44
CA ILE A 96 -20.99 -23.88 -1.52
C ILE A 96 -22.32 -24.42 -0.99
N THR A 97 -23.44 -23.93 -1.52
CA THR A 97 -24.78 -24.40 -1.17
C THR A 97 -25.37 -25.14 -2.37
N LYS A 98 -25.66 -26.41 -2.18
CA LYS A 98 -26.40 -27.21 -3.16
C LYS A 98 -27.89 -27.03 -2.89
N ILE A 99 -28.68 -26.76 -3.93
CA ILE A 99 -30.12 -26.71 -3.84
C ILE A 99 -30.66 -28.11 -4.12
N ASP A 100 -31.39 -28.68 -3.16
CA ASP A 100 -31.97 -30.01 -3.31
C ASP A 100 -32.95 -30.05 -4.48
N GLY A 101 -32.74 -30.97 -5.41
CA GLY A 101 -33.56 -31.15 -6.60
C GLY A 101 -33.14 -30.32 -7.82
N GLU A 102 -32.11 -29.47 -7.72
CA GLU A 102 -31.60 -28.72 -8.86
C GLU A 102 -30.14 -29.07 -9.13
N ALA A 103 -29.70 -29.02 -10.40
CA ALA A 103 -28.32 -29.18 -10.80
C ALA A 103 -27.49 -27.89 -10.57
N ILE A 104 -28.07 -26.90 -9.85
CA ILE A 104 -27.47 -25.60 -9.65
C ILE A 104 -26.78 -25.57 -8.27
N THR A 105 -25.54 -25.14 -8.30
CA THR A 105 -24.73 -24.91 -7.09
C THR A 105 -24.54 -23.41 -6.91
N LEU A 106 -24.96 -22.87 -5.77
CA LEU A 106 -24.70 -21.49 -5.41
C LEU A 106 -23.35 -21.39 -4.69
N ARG A 107 -22.50 -20.51 -5.18
CA ARG A 107 -21.24 -20.15 -4.54
C ARG A 107 -21.34 -18.75 -3.96
N SER A 108 -21.07 -18.61 -2.72
CA SER A 108 -21.02 -17.32 -2.02
C SER A 108 -19.79 -17.24 -1.14
N TYR A 109 -19.31 -16.02 -0.91
CA TYR A 109 -18.24 -15.78 0.05
C TYR A 109 -18.83 -15.20 1.34
N ASN A 110 -18.15 -15.44 2.46
CA ASN A 110 -18.53 -14.85 3.75
C ASN A 110 -18.50 -13.31 3.70
N TYR A 111 -17.56 -12.72 2.94
CA TYR A 111 -17.46 -11.28 2.70
C TYR A 111 -17.33 -10.98 1.21
N PRO A 112 -17.97 -9.89 0.71
CA PRO A 112 -17.78 -9.46 -0.69
C PRO A 112 -16.41 -8.83 -0.88
N ILE A 113 -15.56 -9.46 -1.68
CA ILE A 113 -14.16 -9.01 -1.91
C ILE A 113 -14.09 -7.59 -2.47
N ASP A 114 -15.04 -7.20 -3.32
CA ASP A 114 -15.03 -5.86 -3.91
C ASP A 114 -15.32 -4.77 -2.88
N ALA A 115 -16.17 -5.05 -1.89
CA ALA A 115 -16.37 -4.13 -0.76
C ALA A 115 -15.09 -3.99 0.10
N ILE A 116 -14.36 -5.09 0.32
CA ILE A 116 -13.10 -5.05 1.06
C ILE A 116 -12.05 -4.21 0.29
N LYS A 117 -11.93 -4.39 -1.03
CA LYS A 117 -11.04 -3.59 -1.89
C LYS A 117 -11.35 -2.10 -1.79
N GLU A 118 -12.63 -1.75 -1.89
CA GLU A 118 -13.09 -0.37 -1.79
C GLU A 118 -12.79 0.25 -0.42
N LEU A 119 -13.10 -0.47 0.66
CA LEU A 119 -12.85 -0.01 2.03
C LEU A 119 -11.35 0.20 2.30
N LEU A 120 -10.49 -0.71 1.86
CA LEU A 120 -9.04 -0.58 1.99
C LEU A 120 -8.50 0.60 1.19
N ALA A 121 -8.93 0.76 -0.06
CA ALA A 121 -8.54 1.89 -0.90
C ALA A 121 -8.96 3.22 -0.26
N ASN A 122 -10.18 3.32 0.24
CA ASN A 122 -10.71 4.50 0.92
C ASN A 122 -9.97 4.79 2.23
N ALA A 123 -9.64 3.78 3.01
CA ALA A 123 -8.90 3.94 4.26
C ALA A 123 -7.48 4.51 4.00
N VAL A 124 -6.81 4.03 2.95
CA VAL A 124 -5.49 4.54 2.55
C VAL A 124 -5.59 5.95 1.97
N TYR A 125 -6.57 6.22 1.12
CA TYR A 125 -6.76 7.51 0.46
C TYR A 125 -7.08 8.65 1.45
N ASN A 126 -7.94 8.38 2.42
CA ASN A 126 -8.39 9.39 3.39
C ASN A 126 -7.46 9.53 4.59
N ARG A 127 -6.38 8.78 4.65
CA ARG A 127 -5.43 8.82 5.75
C ARG A 127 -4.56 10.06 5.72
N SER A 128 -4.29 10.64 6.88
CA SER A 128 -3.30 11.72 7.02
C SER A 128 -1.88 11.17 7.03
N TYR A 129 -1.06 11.55 6.06
CA TYR A 129 0.36 11.23 5.97
C TYR A 129 1.18 12.46 6.39
N LYS A 130 1.17 12.79 7.68
CA LYS A 130 2.01 13.85 8.22
C LYS A 130 3.40 13.30 8.52
N CYS A 131 4.43 13.95 7.98
CA CYS A 131 5.81 13.71 8.38
C CYS A 131 6.00 14.21 9.82
N THR A 132 6.69 13.46 10.67
CA THR A 132 7.07 13.97 12.00
C THR A 132 8.09 15.08 11.83
N ALA A 133 7.88 16.21 12.52
CA ALA A 133 8.70 17.42 12.37
C ALA A 133 10.20 17.17 12.62
N GLU A 134 10.55 16.23 13.48
CA GLU A 134 11.95 15.87 13.78
C GLU A 134 12.70 15.29 12.57
N LYS A 135 12.00 14.57 11.68
CA LYS A 135 12.63 13.95 10.50
C LYS A 135 12.57 14.82 9.24
N ALA A 136 11.75 15.87 9.25
CA ALA A 136 11.69 16.82 8.14
C ALA A 136 13.00 17.62 7.95
N HIS A 137 13.83 17.69 8.98
CA HIS A 137 15.13 18.37 8.98
C HIS A 137 16.33 17.42 8.94
N ALA A 138 16.10 16.11 8.99
CA ALA A 138 17.18 15.15 8.86
C ALA A 138 17.77 15.19 7.42
N PRO A 139 19.10 15.15 7.28
CA PRO A 139 19.71 15.03 5.94
C PRO A 139 19.25 13.73 5.29
N TRP A 140 18.90 13.81 4.01
CA TRP A 140 18.40 12.67 3.26
C TRP A 140 19.50 11.60 3.13
N PRO A 141 19.17 10.29 3.23
CA PRO A 141 20.15 9.20 3.21
C PRO A 141 21.02 9.12 1.96
N TRP A 142 20.67 9.82 0.89
CA TRP A 142 21.42 9.87 -0.38
C TRP A 142 22.08 11.22 -0.65
N ASP A 143 22.20 12.08 0.34
CA ASP A 143 23.04 13.27 0.23
C ASP A 143 24.52 12.86 0.41
N GLU A 144 25.08 12.23 -0.64
CA GLU A 144 26.46 11.76 -0.69
C GLU A 144 27.51 12.89 -0.84
N ARG A 145 27.12 14.15 -0.63
CA ARG A 145 28.04 15.28 -0.67
C ARG A 145 28.52 15.62 0.73
N ARG A 146 29.43 14.81 1.22
CA ARG A 146 30.46 15.19 2.19
C ARG A 146 31.80 14.67 1.74
#